data_fea28eb356339077a0d9dbd798ebe23e
#
_entry.id   fea28eb356339077a0d9dbd798ebe23e
#
_cell.length_a   1.000
_cell.length_b   1.000
_cell.length_c   1.000
_cell.angle_alpha   90.00
_cell.angle_beta   90.00
_cell.angle_gamma   90.00
#
_symmetry.space_group_name_H-M   'P 1'
#
loop_
_entity.id
_entity.type
_entity.pdbx_description
1 polymer ?
#
loop_
_entity_poly.entity_id
_entity_poly.type
_entity_poly.pdbx_seq_one_letter_code
_entity_poly.pdbx_strand_id
1 'polypeptide(L)'
;MRVLDLGCGNSEAARSLWPDAELVRVDLDEAVKPDVVADVRSLPGDLGAFDHILASHVLEHIARVEVLEVLIHWSRFLAPDGTLHVVVPDLMWAVEQLANDHYAPEIFEHIFGSQQGETQFHKWGFVALTLHDILDRAGYVVDYLRAGPYLIRWPGRDPVTARQLYARAHVKGKA
;
A
#
# COMPACT_ATOMS: atom_id res chain seq x y z
N MET A 1 8.12 7.16 -18.72
CA MET A 1 7.16 6.90 -17.65
C MET A 1 7.94 6.70 -16.36
N ARG A 2 7.63 7.49 -15.31
CA ARG A 2 8.29 7.43 -14.00
C ARG A 2 7.33 6.86 -12.97
N VAL A 3 7.81 5.94 -12.14
CA VAL A 3 7.02 5.28 -11.10
C VAL A 3 7.71 5.43 -9.75
N LEU A 4 6.98 5.86 -8.74
CA LEU A 4 7.42 5.91 -7.35
C LEU A 4 6.87 4.68 -6.61
N ASP A 5 7.76 3.85 -6.09
CA ASP A 5 7.43 2.63 -5.34
C ASP A 5 7.68 2.88 -3.84
N LEU A 6 6.60 3.12 -3.11
CA LEU A 6 6.63 3.48 -1.69
C LEU A 6 6.58 2.24 -0.80
N GLY A 7 7.51 2.16 0.16
CA GLY A 7 7.65 0.97 1.01
C GLY A 7 7.98 -0.25 0.17
N CYS A 8 8.94 -0.10 -0.74
CA CYS A 8 9.22 -1.10 -1.77
C CYS A 8 9.65 -2.46 -1.22
N GLY A 9 10.24 -2.51 -0.03
CA GLY A 9 10.78 -3.75 0.54
C GLY A 9 11.66 -4.48 -0.47
N ASN A 10 11.57 -5.79 -0.46
CA ASN A 10 12.18 -6.68 -1.48
C ASN A 10 11.17 -7.06 -2.59
N SER A 11 10.08 -6.30 -2.75
CA SER A 11 9.03 -6.60 -3.72
C SER A 11 9.45 -6.23 -5.14
N GLU A 12 9.07 -7.07 -6.10
CA GLU A 12 9.18 -6.80 -7.54
C GLU A 12 7.84 -6.34 -8.14
N ALA A 13 6.87 -5.94 -7.31
CA ALA A 13 5.53 -5.59 -7.75
C ALA A 13 5.54 -4.44 -8.76
N ALA A 14 6.23 -3.34 -8.46
CA ALA A 14 6.34 -2.20 -9.36
C ALA A 14 7.02 -2.59 -10.69
N ARG A 15 8.12 -3.35 -10.64
CA ARG A 15 8.82 -3.83 -11.84
C ARG A 15 7.96 -4.75 -12.68
N SER A 16 7.15 -5.59 -12.07
CA SER A 16 6.23 -6.49 -12.75
C SER A 16 5.08 -5.76 -13.44
N LEU A 17 4.57 -4.68 -12.81
CA LEU A 17 3.48 -3.86 -13.37
C LEU A 17 3.98 -2.92 -14.49
N TRP A 18 5.18 -2.38 -14.35
CA TRP A 18 5.78 -1.42 -15.28
C TRP A 18 7.24 -1.78 -15.61
N PRO A 19 7.47 -2.83 -16.45
CA PRO A 19 8.81 -3.35 -16.69
C PRO A 19 9.76 -2.33 -17.34
N ASP A 20 9.24 -1.42 -18.15
CA ASP A 20 10.01 -0.41 -18.90
C ASP A 20 10.04 0.97 -18.21
N ALA A 21 9.52 1.09 -16.98
CA ALA A 21 9.50 2.36 -16.26
C ALA A 21 10.83 2.69 -15.60
N GLU A 22 11.11 3.98 -15.49
CA GLU A 22 12.06 4.51 -14.53
C GLU A 22 11.43 4.38 -13.13
N LEU A 23 11.94 3.45 -12.34
CA LEU A 23 11.48 3.24 -10.95
C LEU A 23 12.33 4.06 -10.00
N VAL A 24 11.67 4.74 -9.06
CA VAL A 24 12.29 5.30 -7.86
C VAL A 24 11.70 4.55 -6.67
N ARG A 25 12.53 3.76 -6.00
CA ARG A 25 12.16 2.90 -4.89
C ARG A 25 12.46 3.59 -3.58
N VAL A 26 11.48 3.69 -2.71
CA VAL A 26 11.59 4.35 -1.40
C VAL A 26 11.28 3.34 -0.30
N ASP A 27 12.15 3.26 0.69
CA ASP A 27 11.91 2.47 1.90
C ASP A 27 12.60 3.11 3.10
N LEU A 28 12.12 2.83 4.30
CA LEU A 28 12.76 3.24 5.54
C LEU A 28 13.93 2.30 5.91
N ASP A 29 13.86 1.03 5.48
CA ASP A 29 14.87 0.01 5.71
C ASP A 29 15.98 0.08 4.65
N GLU A 30 17.14 0.57 5.05
CA GLU A 30 18.33 0.65 4.21
C GLU A 30 18.81 -0.74 3.71
N ALA A 31 18.48 -1.82 4.44
CA ALA A 31 18.92 -3.17 4.10
C ALA A 31 18.28 -3.68 2.80
N VAL A 32 17.10 -3.16 2.40
CA VAL A 32 16.45 -3.50 1.11
C VAL A 32 17.05 -2.75 -0.08
N LYS A 33 18.02 -1.86 0.18
CA LYS A 33 18.73 -1.06 -0.83
C LYS A 33 17.77 -0.30 -1.75
N PRO A 34 16.93 0.58 -1.21
CA PRO A 34 16.08 1.44 -2.00
C PRO A 34 16.92 2.52 -2.70
N ASP A 35 16.36 3.19 -3.70
CA ASP A 35 17.01 4.35 -4.33
C ASP A 35 17.02 5.55 -3.37
N VAL A 36 16.01 5.65 -2.51
CA VAL A 36 15.86 6.69 -1.50
C VAL A 36 15.50 6.06 -0.16
N VAL A 37 16.37 6.24 0.84
CA VAL A 37 16.05 5.85 2.23
C VAL A 37 15.25 6.98 2.87
N ALA A 38 13.95 6.80 3.02
CA ALA A 38 13.06 7.81 3.59
C ALA A 38 11.79 7.20 4.19
N ASP A 39 11.21 7.93 5.14
CA ASP A 39 9.87 7.65 5.64
C ASP A 39 8.84 8.11 4.60
N VAL A 40 7.95 7.21 4.19
CA VAL A 40 6.89 7.52 3.22
C VAL A 40 5.94 8.62 3.69
N ARG A 41 5.91 8.92 5.00
CA ARG A 41 5.12 10.00 5.60
C ARG A 41 5.73 11.38 5.36
N SER A 42 7.02 11.43 5.01
CA SER A 42 7.78 12.68 4.82
C SER A 42 8.82 12.55 3.71
N LEU A 43 8.34 12.31 2.48
CA LEU A 43 9.19 12.17 1.30
C LEU A 43 9.99 13.45 1.00
N PRO A 44 11.25 13.34 0.53
CA PRO A 44 12.03 14.48 0.07
C PRO A 44 11.32 15.25 -1.06
N GLY A 45 11.32 16.57 -0.98
CA GLY A 45 10.57 17.41 -1.92
C GLY A 45 11.14 17.49 -3.34
N ASP A 46 12.36 17.03 -3.54
CA ASP A 46 13.12 17.06 -4.81
C ASP A 46 13.00 15.80 -5.67
N LEU A 47 12.15 14.85 -5.27
CA LEU A 47 11.92 13.61 -6.04
C LEU A 47 11.31 13.87 -7.44
N GLY A 48 10.68 15.03 -7.64
CA GLY A 48 9.99 15.36 -8.88
C GLY A 48 8.59 14.77 -8.98
N ALA A 49 8.05 14.72 -10.21
CA ALA A 49 6.70 14.21 -10.47
C ALA A 49 6.76 12.81 -11.10
N PHE A 50 5.71 12.02 -10.83
CA PHE A 50 5.59 10.63 -11.24
C PHE A 50 4.27 10.38 -11.98
N ASP A 51 4.32 9.55 -13.02
CA ASP A 51 3.14 9.08 -13.74
C ASP A 51 2.33 8.10 -12.89
N HIS A 52 3.02 7.31 -12.05
CA HIS A 52 2.38 6.39 -11.11
C HIS A 52 3.07 6.40 -9.76
N ILE A 53 2.28 6.30 -8.69
CA ILE A 53 2.74 5.99 -7.34
C ILE A 53 2.14 4.65 -6.95
N LEU A 54 2.97 3.70 -6.52
CA LEU A 54 2.55 2.43 -5.94
C LEU A 54 2.81 2.46 -4.44
N ALA A 55 1.78 2.15 -3.65
CA ALA A 55 1.87 1.88 -2.22
C ALA A 55 1.24 0.51 -1.96
N SER A 56 2.08 -0.51 -1.94
CA SER A 56 1.63 -1.89 -1.78
C SER A 56 1.98 -2.41 -0.40
N HIS A 57 0.96 -2.66 0.43
CA HIS A 57 1.12 -3.04 1.83
C HIS A 57 1.93 -2.02 2.64
N VAL A 58 1.48 -0.77 2.60
CA VAL A 58 2.12 0.39 3.26
C VAL A 58 1.13 1.11 4.19
N LEU A 59 -0.09 1.41 3.71
CA LEU A 59 -1.02 2.25 4.48
C LEU A 59 -1.46 1.63 5.80
N GLU A 60 -1.52 0.31 5.89
CA GLU A 60 -1.83 -0.41 7.13
C GLU A 60 -0.79 -0.21 8.22
N HIS A 61 0.45 0.13 7.86
CA HIS A 61 1.54 0.42 8.79
C HIS A 61 1.55 1.87 9.28
N ILE A 62 0.69 2.72 8.73
CA ILE A 62 0.55 4.13 9.12
C ILE A 62 -0.59 4.26 10.13
N ALA A 63 -0.39 5.05 11.19
CA ALA A 63 -1.45 5.27 12.17
C ALA A 63 -2.67 5.93 11.53
N ARG A 64 -3.88 5.47 11.87
CA ARG A 64 -5.15 5.94 11.29
C ARG A 64 -5.27 7.47 11.22
N VAL A 65 -4.76 8.15 12.23
CA VAL A 65 -4.84 9.62 12.33
C VAL A 65 -3.90 10.35 11.36
N GLU A 66 -2.87 9.67 10.85
CA GLU A 66 -1.88 10.22 9.93
C GLU A 66 -2.19 9.93 8.45
N VAL A 67 -2.97 8.88 8.15
CA VAL A 67 -3.19 8.40 6.77
C VAL A 67 -3.71 9.49 5.84
N LEU A 68 -4.64 10.33 6.31
CA LEU A 68 -5.20 11.41 5.50
C LEU A 68 -4.11 12.40 5.03
N GLU A 69 -3.27 12.83 5.96
CA GLU A 69 -2.18 13.78 5.66
C GLU A 69 -1.11 13.17 4.76
N VAL A 70 -0.83 11.88 4.96
CA VAL A 70 0.12 11.12 4.12
C VAL A 70 -0.38 11.01 2.69
N LEU A 71 -1.64 10.68 2.47
CA LEU A 71 -2.26 10.63 1.13
C LEU A 71 -2.24 12.00 0.46
N ILE A 72 -2.55 13.08 1.19
CA ILE A 72 -2.44 14.47 0.70
C ILE A 72 -0.98 14.80 0.37
N HIS A 73 -0.02 14.34 1.18
CA HIS A 73 1.40 14.53 0.90
C HIS A 73 1.81 13.84 -0.41
N TRP A 74 1.42 12.58 -0.63
CA TRP A 74 1.74 11.82 -1.84
C TRP A 74 1.16 12.46 -3.11
N SER A 75 -0.01 13.12 -3.03
CA SER A 75 -0.62 13.78 -4.19
C SER A 75 0.26 14.85 -4.84
N ARG A 76 1.22 15.41 -4.08
CA ARG A 76 2.16 16.43 -4.57
C ARG A 76 3.17 15.86 -5.57
N PHE A 77 3.45 14.57 -5.49
CA PHE A 77 4.40 13.88 -6.33
C PHE A 77 3.75 13.23 -7.57
N LEU A 78 2.43 13.30 -7.72
CA LEU A 78 1.77 12.86 -8.95
C LEU A 78 1.89 13.95 -10.03
N ALA A 79 2.19 13.52 -11.25
CA ALA A 79 2.04 14.34 -12.45
C ALA A 79 0.55 14.75 -12.66
N PRO A 80 0.22 15.69 -13.54
CA PRO A 80 -1.18 16.10 -13.78
C PRO A 80 -2.12 14.92 -14.05
N ASP A 81 -1.74 13.99 -14.95
CA ASP A 81 -2.53 12.78 -15.28
C ASP A 81 -2.06 11.54 -14.52
N GLY A 82 -1.27 11.73 -13.46
CA GLY A 82 -0.68 10.65 -12.69
C GLY A 82 -1.70 9.91 -11.82
N THR A 83 -1.44 8.63 -11.55
CA THR A 83 -2.32 7.77 -10.77
C THR A 83 -1.65 7.20 -9.53
N LEU A 84 -2.40 7.14 -8.45
CA LEU A 84 -2.06 6.43 -7.21
C LEU A 84 -2.62 5.02 -7.25
N HIS A 85 -1.79 4.04 -6.97
CA HIS A 85 -2.15 2.63 -6.81
C HIS A 85 -1.92 2.23 -5.36
N VAL A 86 -2.97 1.82 -4.68
CA VAL A 86 -2.94 1.39 -3.28
C VAL A 86 -3.34 -0.06 -3.19
N VAL A 87 -2.54 -0.85 -2.50
CA VAL A 87 -2.86 -2.24 -2.14
C VAL A 87 -2.76 -2.37 -0.63
N VAL A 88 -3.81 -2.88 0.00
CA VAL A 88 -3.87 -3.12 1.46
C VAL A 88 -4.56 -4.45 1.76
N PRO A 89 -4.26 -5.10 2.90
CA PRO A 89 -5.02 -6.26 3.35
C PRO A 89 -6.52 -5.94 3.48
N ASP A 90 -7.39 -6.85 3.03
CA ASP A 90 -8.83 -6.71 3.22
C ASP A 90 -9.23 -7.24 4.60
N LEU A 91 -9.47 -6.33 5.53
CA LEU A 91 -9.89 -6.67 6.88
C LEU A 91 -11.19 -7.50 6.90
N MET A 92 -12.08 -7.28 5.92
CA MET A 92 -13.34 -8.02 5.84
C MET A 92 -13.12 -9.50 5.60
N TRP A 93 -12.09 -9.86 4.80
CA TRP A 93 -11.71 -11.26 4.61
C TRP A 93 -11.33 -11.93 5.95
N ALA A 94 -10.51 -11.27 6.76
CA ALA A 94 -10.09 -11.83 8.05
C ALA A 94 -11.28 -12.00 9.01
N VAL A 95 -12.20 -11.02 9.05
CA VAL A 95 -13.45 -11.10 9.82
C VAL A 95 -14.31 -12.29 9.35
N GLU A 96 -14.45 -12.49 8.04
CA GLU A 96 -15.18 -13.63 7.47
C GLU A 96 -14.55 -14.97 7.85
N GLN A 97 -13.21 -15.07 7.86
CA GLN A 97 -12.51 -16.29 8.30
C GLN A 97 -12.81 -16.59 9.77
N LEU A 98 -12.65 -15.60 10.65
CA LEU A 98 -12.91 -15.76 12.09
C LEU A 98 -14.37 -16.09 12.37
N ALA A 99 -15.32 -15.50 11.64
CA ALA A 99 -16.74 -15.79 11.76
C ALA A 99 -17.12 -17.21 11.33
N ASN A 100 -16.28 -17.86 10.52
CA ASN A 100 -16.43 -19.26 10.10
C ASN A 100 -15.53 -20.23 10.89
N ASP A 101 -15.16 -19.86 12.10
CA ASP A 101 -14.33 -20.64 13.04
C ASP A 101 -12.94 -21.02 12.48
N HIS A 102 -12.41 -20.25 11.54
CA HIS A 102 -11.04 -20.37 11.07
C HIS A 102 -10.11 -19.50 11.92
N TYR A 103 -9.23 -20.11 12.70
CA TYR A 103 -8.33 -19.44 13.66
C TYR A 103 -6.85 -19.65 13.33
N ALA A 104 -6.51 -19.75 12.04
CA ALA A 104 -5.12 -19.92 11.63
C ALA A 104 -4.28 -18.67 11.97
N PRO A 105 -3.00 -18.81 12.40
CA PRO A 105 -2.14 -17.70 12.74
C PRO A 105 -2.03 -16.62 11.63
N GLU A 106 -2.14 -17.04 10.38
CA GLU A 106 -2.08 -16.20 9.18
C GLU A 106 -3.20 -15.15 9.15
N ILE A 107 -4.37 -15.47 9.72
CA ILE A 107 -5.49 -14.53 9.82
C ILE A 107 -5.14 -13.42 10.80
N PHE A 108 -4.51 -13.75 11.93
CA PHE A 108 -4.07 -12.76 12.91
C PHE A 108 -2.92 -11.90 12.37
N GLU A 109 -1.99 -12.49 11.62
CA GLU A 109 -0.94 -11.73 10.94
C GLU A 109 -1.50 -10.81 9.85
N HIS A 110 -2.56 -11.21 9.14
CA HIS A 110 -3.28 -10.35 8.21
C HIS A 110 -3.90 -9.12 8.89
N ILE A 111 -4.36 -9.28 10.15
CA ILE A 111 -4.96 -8.19 10.93
C ILE A 111 -3.89 -7.30 11.58
N PHE A 112 -2.86 -7.92 12.20
CA PHE A 112 -1.94 -7.23 13.10
C PHE A 112 -0.54 -7.04 12.53
N GLY A 113 -0.25 -7.59 11.35
CA GLY A 113 1.09 -7.66 10.77
C GLY A 113 1.92 -8.80 11.37
N SER A 114 3.10 -9.05 10.79
CA SER A 114 3.99 -10.12 11.26
C SER A 114 4.62 -9.84 12.64
N GLN A 115 4.68 -8.57 13.04
CA GLN A 115 5.24 -8.08 14.30
C GLN A 115 6.72 -8.50 14.54
N GLN A 116 7.44 -8.89 13.48
CA GLN A 116 8.86 -9.29 13.58
C GLN A 116 9.81 -8.08 13.75
N GLY A 117 9.30 -6.86 13.58
CA GLY A 117 10.01 -5.60 13.76
C GLY A 117 9.03 -4.44 13.94
N GLU A 118 9.51 -3.28 14.39
CA GLU A 118 8.67 -2.12 14.70
C GLU A 118 7.85 -1.63 13.49
N THR A 119 8.36 -1.79 12.28
CA THR A 119 7.68 -1.37 11.04
C THR A 119 6.67 -2.40 10.54
N GLN A 120 6.59 -3.60 11.14
CA GLN A 120 5.77 -4.71 10.68
C GLN A 120 4.42 -4.83 11.39
N PHE A 121 4.06 -3.84 12.24
CA PHE A 121 2.75 -3.79 12.89
C PHE A 121 1.72 -3.13 11.98
N HIS A 122 0.56 -3.76 11.79
CA HIS A 122 -0.58 -3.09 11.20
C HIS A 122 -1.24 -2.19 12.25
N LYS A 123 -1.25 -0.89 12.00
CA LYS A 123 -1.82 0.12 12.88
C LYS A 123 -3.25 0.47 12.52
N TRP A 124 -3.67 0.11 11.32
CA TRP A 124 -5.04 0.27 10.85
C TRP A 124 -5.40 -0.85 9.86
N GLY A 125 -6.71 -1.26 9.87
CA GLY A 125 -7.29 -2.20 8.91
C GLY A 125 -8.25 -1.49 7.96
N PHE A 126 -8.26 -1.93 6.70
CA PHE A 126 -9.10 -1.36 5.65
C PHE A 126 -10.17 -2.34 5.20
N VAL A 127 -11.39 -1.81 4.99
CA VAL A 127 -12.42 -2.41 4.15
C VAL A 127 -12.64 -1.50 2.94
N ALA A 128 -13.27 -2.00 1.88
CA ALA A 128 -13.44 -1.23 0.63
C ALA A 128 -14.05 0.16 0.87
N LEU A 129 -15.06 0.25 1.72
CA LEU A 129 -15.72 1.53 2.04
C LEU A 129 -14.78 2.52 2.73
N THR A 130 -14.00 2.08 3.72
CA THR A 130 -13.10 2.98 4.45
C THR A 130 -11.89 3.39 3.60
N LEU A 131 -11.40 2.51 2.72
CA LEU A 131 -10.34 2.87 1.77
C LEU A 131 -10.85 3.92 0.77
N HIS A 132 -12.05 3.73 0.22
CA HIS A 132 -12.66 4.70 -0.68
C HIS A 132 -12.86 6.06 0.00
N ASP A 133 -13.46 6.09 1.20
CA ASP A 133 -13.73 7.33 1.96
C ASP A 133 -12.45 8.12 2.23
N ILE A 134 -11.38 7.46 2.68
CA ILE A 134 -10.14 8.17 3.01
C ILE A 134 -9.44 8.71 1.76
N LEU A 135 -9.49 8.00 0.62
CA LEU A 135 -8.97 8.48 -0.66
C LEU A 135 -9.76 9.70 -1.14
N ASP A 136 -11.11 9.64 -1.10
CA ASP A 136 -11.98 10.76 -1.48
C ASP A 136 -11.71 12.01 -0.64
N ARG A 137 -11.60 11.86 0.68
CA ARG A 137 -11.28 12.95 1.63
C ARG A 137 -9.88 13.50 1.41
N ALA A 138 -8.93 12.70 0.95
CA ALA A 138 -7.58 13.14 0.59
C ALA A 138 -7.51 13.85 -0.77
N GLY A 139 -8.65 14.01 -1.45
CA GLY A 139 -8.74 14.74 -2.72
C GLY A 139 -8.51 13.88 -3.94
N TYR A 140 -8.67 12.56 -3.83
CA TYR A 140 -8.61 11.66 -4.97
C TYR A 140 -10.00 11.30 -5.50
N VAL A 141 -10.08 10.99 -6.79
CA VAL A 141 -11.20 10.29 -7.43
C VAL A 141 -10.77 8.82 -7.58
N VAL A 142 -11.55 7.92 -7.03
CA VAL A 142 -11.28 6.48 -7.13
C VAL A 142 -11.87 5.96 -8.44
N ASP A 143 -10.99 5.64 -9.41
CA ASP A 143 -11.39 5.10 -10.71
C ASP A 143 -11.79 3.63 -10.61
N TYR A 144 -11.16 2.92 -9.69
CA TYR A 144 -11.28 1.49 -9.56
C TYR A 144 -10.92 1.03 -8.14
N LEU A 145 -11.78 0.21 -7.55
CA LEU A 145 -11.53 -0.46 -6.29
C LEU A 145 -12.12 -1.86 -6.32
N ARG A 146 -11.30 -2.86 -6.05
CA ARG A 146 -11.76 -4.25 -5.95
C ARG A 146 -11.00 -5.02 -4.88
N ALA A 147 -11.62 -6.08 -4.39
CA ALA A 147 -10.95 -7.14 -3.65
C ALA A 147 -10.39 -8.19 -4.63
N GLY A 148 -9.24 -8.76 -4.31
CA GLY A 148 -8.62 -9.83 -5.08
C GLY A 148 -7.75 -10.75 -4.22
N PRO A 149 -7.48 -11.96 -4.68
CA PRO A 149 -6.64 -12.90 -3.96
C PRO A 149 -5.17 -12.48 -3.98
N TYR A 150 -4.44 -12.81 -2.92
CA TYR A 150 -2.98 -12.81 -2.90
C TYR A 150 -2.48 -13.95 -2.01
N LEU A 151 -1.22 -14.37 -2.23
CA LEU A 151 -0.61 -15.45 -1.48
C LEU A 151 0.25 -14.89 -0.36
N ILE A 152 -0.10 -15.27 0.86
CA ILE A 152 0.75 -15.07 2.02
C ILE A 152 1.69 -16.27 2.11
N ARG A 153 3.00 -16.01 2.21
CA ARG A 153 4.05 -17.04 2.27
C ARG A 153 4.88 -16.86 3.52
N TRP A 154 5.01 -17.91 4.32
CA TRP A 154 5.91 -17.94 5.47
C TRP A 154 6.93 -19.06 5.33
N PRO A 155 8.15 -18.88 5.85
CA PRO A 155 9.12 -19.95 5.90
C PRO A 155 8.56 -21.17 6.66
N GLY A 156 8.62 -22.35 6.01
CA GLY A 156 8.22 -23.62 6.63
C GLY A 156 6.71 -23.86 6.74
N ARG A 157 5.87 -23.05 6.09
CA ARG A 157 4.41 -23.26 6.02
C ARG A 157 3.90 -23.26 4.59
N ASP A 158 2.78 -23.91 4.35
CA ASP A 158 2.08 -23.85 3.08
C ASP A 158 1.54 -22.42 2.84
N PRO A 159 1.58 -21.93 1.60
CA PRO A 159 1.03 -20.62 1.27
C PRO A 159 -0.48 -20.55 1.53
N VAL A 160 -0.93 -19.48 2.16
CA VAL A 160 -2.36 -19.21 2.38
C VAL A 160 -2.84 -18.17 1.38
N THR A 161 -3.97 -18.47 0.71
CA THR A 161 -4.64 -17.48 -0.12
C THR A 161 -5.48 -16.56 0.76
N ALA A 162 -5.06 -15.31 0.85
CA ALA A 162 -5.79 -14.25 1.52
C ALA A 162 -6.42 -13.29 0.50
N ARG A 163 -7.09 -12.24 0.98
CA ARG A 163 -7.71 -11.22 0.14
C ARG A 163 -7.12 -9.84 0.45
N GLN A 164 -6.84 -9.08 -0.61
CA GLN A 164 -6.38 -7.69 -0.53
C GLN A 164 -7.34 -6.79 -1.29
N LEU A 165 -7.35 -5.51 -0.94
CA LEU A 165 -8.00 -4.45 -1.69
C LEU A 165 -6.97 -3.79 -2.60
N TYR A 166 -7.36 -3.55 -3.84
CA TYR A 166 -6.61 -2.74 -4.78
C TYR A 166 -7.45 -1.55 -5.20
N ALA A 167 -6.92 -0.35 -5.01
CA ALA A 167 -7.51 0.89 -5.49
C ALA A 167 -6.58 1.58 -6.49
N ARG A 168 -7.15 2.13 -7.57
CA ARG A 168 -6.50 3.09 -8.47
C ARG A 168 -7.27 4.39 -8.42
N ALA A 169 -6.56 5.50 -8.25
CA ALA A 169 -7.16 6.81 -8.10
C ALA A 169 -6.28 7.90 -8.73
N HIS A 170 -6.88 9.03 -9.11
CA HIS A 170 -6.20 10.24 -9.57
C HIS A 170 -6.60 11.44 -8.71
N VAL A 171 -5.81 12.52 -8.74
CA VAL A 171 -6.09 13.72 -7.94
C VAL A 171 -7.20 14.55 -8.58
N LYS A 172 -8.21 14.96 -7.82
CA LYS A 172 -9.30 15.83 -8.26
C LYS A 172 -8.77 17.11 -8.91
N GLY A 173 -9.18 17.40 -10.14
CA GLY A 173 -8.86 18.67 -10.83
C GLY A 173 -7.40 18.84 -11.23
N LYS A 174 -6.60 17.79 -11.27
CA LYS A 174 -5.20 17.79 -11.73
C LYS A 174 -5.05 17.30 -13.19
N ALA A 175 -6.17 16.90 -13.82
CA ALA A 175 -6.24 16.48 -15.22
C ALA A 175 -6.27 17.67 -16.18
#